data_aa5a9b78e5e02dbcabacef6bc327da83
#
_entry.id   aa5a9b78e5e02dbcabacef6bc327da83
#
_cell.length_a   1.000
_cell.length_b   1.000
_cell.length_c   1.000
_cell.angle_alpha   90.00
_cell.angle_beta   90.00
_cell.angle_gamma   90.00
#
_symmetry.space_group_name_H-M   'P 1'
#
loop_
_entity.id
_entity.type
_entity.pdbx_description
1 polymer ?
#
loop_
_entity_poly.entity_id
_entity_poly.type
_entity_poly.pdbx_seq_one_letter_code
_entity_poly.pdbx_strand_id
1 'polypeptide(L)'
;MKLSINAARPHAPGRLVDTIIGACAVFGLIAGLAATPAHAADAVRAMPASDFIDSLAVNTHVNYTDGAYVNVHNIADDLNWLGIRHVRDIVPNGSPPFDNYVYLARRGVKFNFLVRTNIDESIAQAVALNTAVPGSVAAIEGFNEIDNFPVTYNGLKGAAAGLASQRDIYSRVQTTPALAGVRVYDVTGYDPKGVDTRTSSADYSNTHVYPQNGEQPSYNANGDHWLPAALGSVKKFELPVVVTEFGYFSMPQSGWYMLGVDEPTQAKGVLNGYMDAAAAGVKRLFVYELLDQKPDPQNKNAEMHYGMFRNDNSPKVVAHTIRNLTTILNTNTPHRTKAAARDTLAYTLSGMPVSAYSLLLKKKDGRFVLALWNETPIWDRAKGTPLVSPPVPVQVGLGANARRVDVYDPMVSAEPLATHRDEGQISVDVPDHPILLEITPAGTPGT
;
A
#
# COMPACT_ATOMS: atom_id res chain seq x y z
N MET A 1 17.37 39.33 22.50
CA MET A 1 16.32 40.31 22.19
C MET A 1 15.01 39.65 22.56
N LYS A 2 14.43 40.05 23.72
CA LYS A 2 13.20 39.46 24.27
C LYS A 2 12.01 40.16 23.66
N LEU A 3 11.04 39.47 23.13
CA LEU A 3 9.72 40.00 22.81
C LEU A 3 8.66 39.26 23.63
N SER A 4 7.92 40.08 24.35
CA SER A 4 6.83 39.70 25.28
C SER A 4 5.56 39.41 24.47
N ILE A 5 4.83 38.42 24.89
CA ILE A 5 3.50 38.09 24.39
C ILE A 5 2.48 38.50 25.44
N ASN A 6 1.56 39.38 25.05
CA ASN A 6 0.40 39.80 25.86
C ASN A 6 -0.75 38.77 25.67
N ALA A 7 -1.25 38.28 26.79
CA ALA A 7 -2.44 37.45 26.85
C ALA A 7 -3.68 38.32 27.06
N ALA A 8 -4.71 38.14 26.23
CA ALA A 8 -6.04 38.69 26.42
C ALA A 8 -6.97 37.59 26.99
N ARG A 9 -7.69 37.94 28.10
CA ARG A 9 -8.70 37.08 28.73
C ARG A 9 -10.07 37.33 28.12
N PRO A 10 -10.97 36.32 28.06
CA PRO A 10 -12.31 36.47 27.58
C PRO A 10 -13.31 36.87 28.69
N HIS A 11 -14.29 37.67 28.31
CA HIS A 11 -15.44 38.05 29.12
C HIS A 11 -16.54 36.98 29.11
N ALA A 12 -17.16 36.75 30.26
CA ALA A 12 -18.37 35.97 30.42
C ALA A 12 -19.64 36.87 30.27
N PRO A 13 -20.73 36.35 29.76
CA PRO A 13 -22.05 36.96 29.98
C PRO A 13 -22.98 36.13 30.85
N GLY A 14 -23.83 36.87 31.54
CA GLY A 14 -24.67 36.47 32.62
C GLY A 14 -25.92 35.66 32.25
N ARG A 15 -26.49 35.15 33.32
CA ARG A 15 -27.74 34.38 33.41
C ARG A 15 -28.98 35.28 33.14
N LEU A 16 -29.99 34.67 32.50
CA LEU A 16 -31.41 34.98 32.75
C LEU A 16 -32.17 33.66 32.90
N VAL A 17 -32.88 33.56 34.02
CA VAL A 17 -33.81 32.50 34.38
C VAL A 17 -35.18 32.99 34.05
N ASP A 18 -35.97 32.23 33.29
CA ASP A 18 -37.42 32.38 33.28
C ASP A 18 -38.08 30.99 33.36
N THR A 19 -38.82 30.85 34.45
CA THR A 19 -39.65 29.72 34.81
C THR A 19 -41.02 29.85 34.21
N ILE A 20 -41.46 28.88 33.40
CA ILE A 20 -42.90 28.75 33.07
C ILE A 20 -43.33 27.31 33.41
N ILE A 21 -44.29 27.23 34.34
CA ILE A 21 -45.03 26.03 34.72
C ILE A 21 -46.25 25.92 33.75
N GLY A 22 -46.45 24.75 33.18
CA GLY A 22 -47.61 24.50 32.32
C GLY A 22 -47.87 23.00 32.10
N ALA A 23 -48.81 22.51 32.90
CA ALA A 23 -49.79 21.42 32.72
C ALA A 23 -49.46 20.20 31.84
N CYS A 24 -49.48 19.03 32.49
CA CYS A 24 -49.54 17.68 31.90
C CYS A 24 -50.85 17.49 31.11
N ALA A 25 -50.72 17.13 29.84
CA ALA A 25 -51.73 16.39 29.09
C ALA A 25 -51.10 15.11 28.55
N VAL A 26 -51.51 13.96 29.08
CA VAL A 26 -51.11 12.63 28.61
C VAL A 26 -51.93 12.34 27.34
N PHE A 27 -51.29 12.46 26.18
CA PHE A 27 -51.76 11.85 24.95
C PHE A 27 -50.91 10.64 24.65
N GLY A 28 -51.49 9.46 24.78
CA GLY A 28 -50.89 8.22 24.31
C GLY A 28 -50.74 8.23 22.78
N LEU A 29 -49.54 8.50 22.30
CA LEU A 29 -49.19 8.29 20.89
C LEU A 29 -48.68 6.85 20.76
N ILE A 30 -49.48 5.99 20.15
CA ILE A 30 -49.03 4.73 19.58
C ILE A 30 -48.13 5.12 18.40
N ALA A 31 -46.82 5.21 18.63
CA ALA A 31 -45.84 5.34 17.56
C ALA A 31 -45.79 4.01 16.81
N GLY A 32 -46.54 3.90 15.72
CA GLY A 32 -46.29 2.89 14.71
C GLY A 32 -44.86 3.05 14.23
N LEU A 33 -44.02 2.06 14.47
CA LEU A 33 -42.71 1.92 13.85
C LEU A 33 -42.97 1.83 12.32
N ALA A 34 -42.96 2.95 11.64
CA ALA A 34 -42.81 2.96 10.19
C ALA A 34 -41.42 2.42 9.91
N ALA A 35 -41.35 1.18 9.45
CA ALA A 35 -40.12 0.63 8.89
C ALA A 35 -39.69 1.58 7.76
N THR A 36 -38.65 2.35 7.99
CA THR A 36 -37.99 3.08 6.90
C THR A 36 -37.65 2.08 5.81
N PRO A 37 -38.03 2.32 4.54
CA PRO A 37 -37.66 1.44 3.46
C PRO A 37 -36.13 1.28 3.49
N ALA A 38 -35.67 0.04 3.62
CA ALA A 38 -34.24 -0.24 3.49
C ALA A 38 -33.83 0.30 2.11
N HIS A 39 -32.98 1.33 2.12
CA HIS A 39 -32.36 1.78 0.88
C HIS A 39 -31.67 0.58 0.27
N ALA A 40 -32.00 0.26 -0.99
CA ALA A 40 -31.29 -0.78 -1.71
C ALA A 40 -29.81 -0.42 -1.68
N ALA A 41 -28.98 -1.36 -1.21
CA ALA A 41 -27.55 -1.16 -1.16
C ALA A 41 -27.03 -0.88 -2.57
N ASP A 42 -26.25 0.19 -2.73
CA ASP A 42 -25.61 0.49 -4.01
C ASP A 42 -24.64 -0.62 -4.40
N ALA A 43 -24.66 -1.00 -5.67
CA ALA A 43 -23.78 -2.04 -6.19
C ALA A 43 -22.37 -1.47 -6.39
N VAL A 44 -21.42 -1.89 -5.56
CA VAL A 44 -20.02 -1.49 -5.62
C VAL A 44 -19.27 -2.36 -6.63
N ARG A 45 -18.50 -1.73 -7.52
CA ARG A 45 -17.65 -2.45 -8.47
C ARG A 45 -16.38 -2.95 -7.77
N ALA A 46 -16.10 -4.25 -7.93
CA ALA A 46 -14.92 -4.87 -7.38
C ALA A 46 -13.68 -4.70 -8.29
N MET A 47 -12.52 -4.49 -7.69
CA MET A 47 -11.23 -4.67 -8.34
C MET A 47 -10.94 -6.16 -8.51
N PRO A 48 -10.42 -6.65 -9.65
CA PRO A 48 -9.93 -8.02 -9.74
C PRO A 48 -8.84 -8.29 -8.69
N ALA A 49 -8.98 -9.36 -7.92
CA ALA A 49 -7.97 -9.73 -6.92
C ALA A 49 -6.59 -9.99 -7.56
N SER A 50 -6.56 -10.44 -8.83
CA SER A 50 -5.31 -10.55 -9.59
C SER A 50 -4.63 -9.21 -9.83
N ASP A 51 -5.38 -8.15 -10.04
CA ASP A 51 -4.83 -6.80 -10.28
C ASP A 51 -4.32 -6.20 -8.96
N PHE A 52 -5.02 -6.49 -7.86
CA PHE A 52 -4.53 -6.15 -6.52
C PHE A 52 -3.20 -6.86 -6.23
N ILE A 53 -3.11 -8.19 -6.43
CA ILE A 53 -1.86 -8.94 -6.23
C ILE A 53 -0.75 -8.41 -7.16
N ASP A 54 -1.06 -8.07 -8.42
CA ASP A 54 -0.08 -7.49 -9.35
C ASP A 54 0.38 -6.08 -8.95
N SER A 55 -0.42 -5.38 -8.14
CA SER A 55 -0.04 -4.06 -7.60
C SER A 55 0.93 -4.12 -6.42
N LEU A 56 1.08 -5.29 -5.78
CA LEU A 56 2.05 -5.50 -4.70
C LEU A 56 3.46 -5.59 -5.28
N ALA A 57 4.36 -4.78 -4.76
CA ALA A 57 5.73 -4.73 -5.22
C ALA A 57 6.70 -4.45 -4.06
N VAL A 58 7.99 -4.66 -4.29
CA VAL A 58 9.02 -4.50 -3.26
C VAL A 58 10.31 -3.97 -3.88
N ASN A 59 11.07 -3.20 -3.11
CA ASN A 59 12.42 -2.79 -3.50
C ASN A 59 13.40 -3.93 -3.24
N THR A 60 14.35 -4.12 -4.15
CA THR A 60 15.47 -5.08 -4.05
C THR A 60 16.78 -4.41 -4.38
N HIS A 61 17.89 -5.03 -3.96
CA HIS A 61 19.24 -4.58 -4.26
C HIS A 61 20.09 -5.72 -4.81
N VAL A 62 19.61 -6.35 -5.89
CA VAL A 62 20.28 -7.50 -6.55
C VAL A 62 21.72 -7.17 -6.96
N ASN A 63 22.01 -5.88 -7.16
CA ASN A 63 23.33 -5.36 -7.46
C ASN A 63 24.29 -5.27 -6.25
N TYR A 64 23.84 -5.52 -5.03
CA TYR A 64 24.73 -5.60 -3.86
C TYR A 64 25.45 -6.94 -3.85
N THR A 65 26.78 -6.86 -3.71
CA THR A 65 27.68 -8.03 -3.73
C THR A 65 28.10 -8.49 -2.34
N ASP A 66 27.53 -7.86 -1.32
CA ASP A 66 27.75 -8.19 0.08
C ASP A 66 26.42 -8.18 0.86
N GLY A 67 26.36 -8.84 1.99
CA GLY A 67 25.15 -8.94 2.81
C GLY A 67 24.12 -9.95 2.26
N ALA A 68 22.85 -9.76 2.60
CA ALA A 68 21.78 -10.71 2.31
C ALA A 68 21.49 -10.85 0.81
N TYR A 69 21.62 -9.77 0.05
CA TYR A 69 21.33 -9.77 -1.39
C TYR A 69 22.33 -10.53 -2.26
N VAL A 70 23.46 -10.98 -1.72
CA VAL A 70 24.42 -11.80 -2.50
C VAL A 70 23.83 -13.14 -2.95
N ASN A 71 22.84 -13.65 -2.23
CA ASN A 71 22.20 -14.93 -2.55
C ASN A 71 20.92 -14.71 -3.39
N VAL A 72 21.08 -14.72 -4.72
CA VAL A 72 19.94 -14.56 -5.65
C VAL A 72 18.89 -15.67 -5.53
N HIS A 73 19.25 -16.85 -5.03
CA HIS A 73 18.28 -17.94 -4.83
C HIS A 73 17.32 -17.59 -3.71
N ASN A 74 17.81 -17.05 -2.59
CA ASN A 74 16.96 -16.57 -1.51
C ASN A 74 15.99 -15.49 -2.01
N ILE A 75 16.48 -14.50 -2.77
CA ILE A 75 15.62 -13.45 -3.35
C ILE A 75 14.47 -14.07 -4.18
N ALA A 76 14.80 -15.07 -5.03
CA ALA A 76 13.79 -15.73 -5.85
C ALA A 76 12.77 -16.50 -5.02
N ASP A 77 13.23 -17.23 -4.01
CA ASP A 77 12.40 -18.05 -3.13
C ASP A 77 11.49 -17.16 -2.26
N ASP A 78 12.01 -16.07 -1.73
CA ASP A 78 11.25 -15.09 -0.93
C ASP A 78 10.15 -14.41 -1.75
N LEU A 79 10.47 -13.91 -2.94
CA LEU A 79 9.49 -13.30 -3.84
C LEU A 79 8.40 -14.30 -4.24
N ASN A 80 8.77 -15.53 -4.57
CA ASN A 80 7.81 -16.58 -4.87
C ASN A 80 6.94 -16.95 -3.65
N TRP A 81 7.55 -17.04 -2.48
CA TRP A 81 6.85 -17.33 -1.23
C TRP A 81 5.87 -16.24 -0.85
N LEU A 82 6.24 -14.95 -1.00
CA LEU A 82 5.34 -13.80 -0.81
C LEU A 82 4.23 -13.72 -1.86
N GLY A 83 4.42 -14.31 -3.05
CA GLY A 83 3.55 -14.12 -4.19
C GLY A 83 3.71 -12.77 -4.89
N ILE A 84 4.82 -12.05 -4.64
CA ILE A 84 5.17 -10.76 -5.27
C ILE A 84 6.04 -11.02 -6.50
N ARG A 85 5.76 -10.31 -7.60
CA ARG A 85 6.49 -10.44 -8.86
C ARG A 85 7.18 -9.18 -9.33
N HIS A 86 6.74 -8.02 -8.86
CA HIS A 86 7.29 -6.73 -9.26
C HIS A 86 8.33 -6.26 -8.27
N VAL A 87 9.52 -5.96 -8.77
CA VAL A 87 10.61 -5.41 -7.97
C VAL A 87 11.10 -4.10 -8.55
N ARG A 88 11.53 -3.18 -7.69
CA ARG A 88 12.28 -2.00 -8.05
C ARG A 88 13.73 -2.21 -7.69
N ASP A 89 14.61 -1.99 -8.65
CA ASP A 89 16.05 -2.14 -8.49
C ASP A 89 16.80 -1.18 -9.43
N ILE A 90 18.11 -1.10 -9.32
CA ILE A 90 18.93 -0.51 -10.37
C ILE A 90 19.32 -1.59 -11.39
N VAL A 91 19.64 -1.16 -12.61
CA VAL A 91 20.13 -2.08 -13.65
C VAL A 91 21.43 -2.79 -13.23
N PRO A 92 21.73 -3.95 -13.78
CA PRO A 92 23.04 -4.57 -13.63
C PRO A 92 24.14 -3.59 -14.06
N ASN A 93 25.06 -3.26 -13.18
CA ASN A 93 26.10 -2.25 -13.44
C ASN A 93 27.53 -2.83 -13.40
N GLY A 94 27.65 -4.06 -13.84
CA GLY A 94 28.94 -4.78 -13.96
C GLY A 94 29.45 -5.44 -12.68
N SER A 95 28.82 -5.22 -11.54
CA SER A 95 29.25 -5.79 -10.26
C SER A 95 28.54 -7.10 -9.88
N PRO A 96 27.18 -7.20 -9.86
CA PRO A 96 26.57 -8.50 -9.82
C PRO A 96 26.54 -9.08 -11.22
N PRO A 97 26.66 -10.42 -11.35
CA PRO A 97 26.52 -11.04 -12.65
C PRO A 97 25.16 -10.70 -13.26
N PHE A 98 25.13 -10.26 -14.49
CA PHE A 98 23.90 -10.08 -15.29
C PHE A 98 22.99 -11.33 -15.19
N ASP A 99 23.59 -12.49 -15.05
CA ASP A 99 22.92 -13.78 -14.89
C ASP A 99 21.97 -13.82 -13.67
N ASN A 100 22.24 -13.08 -12.60
CA ASN A 100 21.33 -12.99 -11.44
C ASN A 100 19.98 -12.37 -11.85
N TYR A 101 20.01 -11.33 -12.64
CA TYR A 101 18.79 -10.69 -13.15
C TYR A 101 18.06 -11.58 -14.14
N VAL A 102 18.79 -12.28 -15.02
CA VAL A 102 18.21 -13.28 -15.93
C VAL A 102 17.60 -14.44 -15.14
N TYR A 103 18.26 -14.90 -14.07
CA TYR A 103 17.74 -15.95 -13.20
C TYR A 103 16.41 -15.57 -12.56
N LEU A 104 16.29 -14.37 -12.01
CA LEU A 104 15.06 -13.84 -11.43
C LEU A 104 13.97 -13.63 -12.49
N ALA A 105 14.34 -13.00 -13.61
CA ALA A 105 13.42 -12.73 -14.73
C ALA A 105 12.78 -14.02 -15.28
N ARG A 106 13.57 -15.10 -15.44
CA ARG A 106 13.07 -16.43 -15.87
C ARG A 106 12.12 -17.07 -14.89
N ARG A 107 12.09 -16.63 -13.64
CA ARG A 107 11.14 -17.03 -12.59
C ARG A 107 9.92 -16.12 -12.50
N GLY A 108 9.78 -15.20 -13.46
CA GLY A 108 8.63 -14.31 -13.60
C GLY A 108 8.74 -13.00 -12.83
N VAL A 109 9.92 -12.68 -12.29
CA VAL A 109 10.18 -11.36 -11.70
C VAL A 109 10.14 -10.30 -12.79
N LYS A 110 9.49 -9.18 -12.50
CA LYS A 110 9.32 -8.01 -13.35
C LYS A 110 10.07 -6.83 -12.73
N PHE A 111 10.98 -6.24 -13.48
CA PHE A 111 11.81 -5.17 -12.99
C PHE A 111 11.26 -3.79 -13.34
N ASN A 112 11.18 -2.92 -12.35
CA ASN A 112 11.19 -1.47 -12.50
C ASN A 112 12.63 -1.00 -12.25
N PHE A 113 13.30 -0.51 -13.28
CA PHE A 113 14.68 -0.07 -13.16
C PHE A 113 14.78 1.43 -12.91
N LEU A 114 15.29 1.76 -11.74
CA LEU A 114 15.68 3.12 -11.38
C LEU A 114 16.95 3.52 -12.14
N VAL A 115 16.90 4.64 -12.85
CA VAL A 115 18.08 5.27 -13.42
C VAL A 115 18.73 6.20 -12.39
N ARG A 116 19.97 5.91 -12.00
CA ARG A 116 20.66 6.75 -11.00
C ARG A 116 21.43 7.92 -11.63
N THR A 117 22.34 7.61 -12.57
CA THR A 117 23.26 8.63 -13.12
C THR A 117 23.57 8.43 -14.59
N ASN A 118 23.77 7.20 -15.05
CA ASN A 118 24.16 6.86 -16.42
C ASN A 118 22.97 6.36 -17.21
N ILE A 119 22.34 7.25 -17.97
CA ILE A 119 21.16 6.91 -18.78
C ILE A 119 21.52 5.92 -19.89
N ASP A 120 22.66 6.13 -20.59
CA ASP A 120 23.07 5.26 -21.71
C ASP A 120 23.25 3.82 -21.26
N GLU A 121 23.98 3.61 -20.18
CA GLU A 121 24.21 2.30 -19.59
C GLU A 121 22.90 1.68 -19.08
N SER A 122 22.07 2.47 -18.37
CA SER A 122 20.80 1.98 -17.84
C SER A 122 19.87 1.49 -18.93
N ILE A 123 19.76 2.23 -20.04
CA ILE A 123 18.96 1.81 -21.19
C ILE A 123 19.58 0.56 -21.85
N ALA A 124 20.89 0.52 -22.04
CA ALA A 124 21.56 -0.64 -22.65
C ALA A 124 21.38 -1.92 -21.83
N GLN A 125 21.50 -1.85 -20.50
CA GLN A 125 21.29 -3.00 -19.61
C GLN A 125 19.82 -3.44 -19.56
N ALA A 126 18.87 -2.50 -19.55
CA ALA A 126 17.44 -2.80 -19.64
C ALA A 126 17.10 -3.51 -20.97
N VAL A 127 17.66 -3.05 -22.08
CA VAL A 127 17.53 -3.69 -23.41
C VAL A 127 18.11 -5.10 -23.36
N ALA A 128 19.30 -5.27 -22.80
CA ALA A 128 19.96 -6.59 -22.72
C ALA A 128 19.08 -7.58 -21.96
N LEU A 129 18.56 -7.19 -20.78
CA LEU A 129 17.71 -8.06 -19.98
C LEU A 129 16.37 -8.35 -20.67
N ASN A 130 15.72 -7.33 -21.23
CA ASN A 130 14.43 -7.53 -21.88
C ASN A 130 14.55 -8.35 -23.19
N THR A 131 15.72 -8.33 -23.81
CA THR A 131 16.06 -9.21 -24.95
C THR A 131 16.29 -10.64 -24.49
N ALA A 132 17.04 -10.84 -23.40
CA ALA A 132 17.33 -12.17 -22.84
C ALA A 132 16.08 -12.86 -22.29
N VAL A 133 15.15 -12.07 -21.70
CA VAL A 133 13.88 -12.53 -21.16
C VAL A 133 12.79 -11.51 -21.51
N PRO A 134 12.09 -11.69 -22.63
CA PRO A 134 11.09 -10.73 -23.09
C PRO A 134 10.01 -10.43 -22.07
N GLY A 135 9.72 -9.14 -21.86
CA GLY A 135 8.72 -8.66 -20.91
C GLY A 135 9.17 -8.73 -19.44
N SER A 136 10.46 -8.93 -19.15
CA SER A 136 10.99 -8.87 -17.77
C SER A 136 11.19 -7.44 -17.28
N VAL A 137 11.41 -6.47 -18.16
CA VAL A 137 11.45 -5.05 -17.81
C VAL A 137 10.05 -4.48 -17.90
N ALA A 138 9.46 -4.14 -16.76
CA ALA A 138 8.10 -3.59 -16.66
C ALA A 138 8.10 -2.07 -16.78
N ALA A 139 9.11 -1.42 -16.19
CA ALA A 139 9.24 0.03 -16.24
C ALA A 139 10.70 0.48 -16.11
N ILE A 140 10.93 1.73 -16.53
CA ILE A 140 12.16 2.49 -16.27
C ILE A 140 11.75 3.76 -15.55
N GLU A 141 12.41 4.04 -14.44
CA GLU A 141 12.13 5.16 -13.56
C GLU A 141 13.20 6.24 -13.69
N GLY A 142 12.78 7.51 -13.61
CA GLY A 142 13.67 8.65 -13.57
C GLY A 142 14.58 8.68 -12.34
N PHE A 143 15.35 9.76 -12.19
CA PHE A 143 16.30 9.88 -11.08
C PHE A 143 15.60 9.90 -9.71
N ASN A 144 16.26 9.30 -8.72
CA ASN A 144 15.76 9.16 -7.35
C ASN A 144 15.94 10.44 -6.56
N GLU A 145 14.87 10.93 -5.94
CA GLU A 145 14.88 11.98 -4.90
C GLU A 145 15.89 13.10 -5.15
N ILE A 146 15.72 13.79 -6.28
CA ILE A 146 16.72 14.75 -6.81
C ILE A 146 16.95 15.98 -5.92
N ASP A 147 16.10 16.22 -4.95
CA ASP A 147 16.25 17.23 -3.90
C ASP A 147 17.07 16.72 -2.69
N ASN A 148 17.03 15.41 -2.42
CA ASN A 148 17.83 14.74 -1.39
C ASN A 148 19.18 14.27 -1.94
N PHE A 149 19.20 13.78 -3.19
CA PHE A 149 20.40 13.38 -3.93
C PHE A 149 20.60 14.30 -5.14
N PRO A 150 21.28 15.46 -4.95
CA PRO A 150 21.42 16.45 -6.00
C PRO A 150 22.03 15.90 -7.29
N VAL A 151 21.34 16.09 -8.40
CA VAL A 151 21.74 15.60 -9.71
C VAL A 151 22.28 16.71 -10.59
N THR A 152 23.19 16.37 -11.49
CA THR A 152 23.65 17.23 -12.59
C THR A 152 23.46 16.49 -13.90
N TYR A 153 22.86 17.14 -14.88
CA TYR A 153 22.63 16.55 -16.20
C TYR A 153 22.77 17.63 -17.30
N ASN A 154 23.65 17.39 -18.28
CA ASN A 154 23.93 18.32 -19.38
C ASN A 154 24.22 19.76 -18.90
N GLY A 155 24.98 19.90 -17.82
CA GLY A 155 25.33 21.21 -17.22
C GLY A 155 24.21 21.83 -16.38
N LEU A 156 23.03 21.27 -16.34
CA LEU A 156 21.89 21.66 -15.49
C LEU A 156 22.02 21.03 -14.11
N LYS A 157 21.36 21.61 -13.11
CA LYS A 157 21.33 21.12 -11.71
C LYS A 157 19.91 21.10 -11.16
N GLY A 158 19.68 20.27 -10.11
CA GLY A 158 18.42 20.20 -9.37
C GLY A 158 17.21 19.88 -10.27
N ALA A 159 16.09 20.55 -10.08
CA ALA A 159 14.84 20.28 -10.82
C ALA A 159 15.01 20.41 -12.35
N ALA A 160 15.82 21.35 -12.84
CA ALA A 160 16.09 21.48 -14.27
C ALA A 160 16.87 20.29 -14.83
N ALA A 161 17.81 19.72 -14.08
CA ALA A 161 18.51 18.49 -14.44
C ALA A 161 17.55 17.30 -14.44
N GLY A 162 16.70 17.17 -13.41
CA GLY A 162 15.65 16.14 -13.33
C GLY A 162 14.72 16.19 -14.53
N LEU A 163 14.23 17.36 -14.89
CA LEU A 163 13.34 17.54 -16.05
C LEU A 163 14.03 17.17 -17.38
N ALA A 164 15.29 17.57 -17.58
CA ALA A 164 16.03 17.29 -18.79
C ALA A 164 16.37 15.79 -18.91
N SER A 165 16.81 15.16 -17.82
CA SER A 165 17.07 13.70 -17.78
C SER A 165 15.80 12.88 -18.00
N GLN A 166 14.69 13.29 -17.41
CA GLN A 166 13.40 12.61 -17.60
C GLN A 166 12.94 12.61 -19.05
N ARG A 167 13.10 13.72 -19.75
CA ARG A 167 12.80 13.82 -21.20
C ARG A 167 13.67 12.88 -22.02
N ASP A 168 14.95 12.79 -21.71
CA ASP A 168 15.88 11.91 -22.42
C ASP A 168 15.56 10.43 -22.15
N ILE A 169 15.33 10.04 -20.89
CA ILE A 169 14.90 8.69 -20.54
C ILE A 169 13.63 8.32 -21.30
N TYR A 170 12.60 9.17 -21.25
CA TYR A 170 11.33 8.92 -21.92
C TYR A 170 11.52 8.75 -23.45
N SER A 171 12.23 9.68 -24.09
CA SER A 171 12.51 9.61 -25.53
C SER A 171 13.21 8.31 -25.92
N ARG A 172 14.23 7.90 -25.16
CA ARG A 172 14.99 6.68 -25.44
C ARG A 172 14.15 5.42 -25.27
N VAL A 173 13.34 5.33 -24.20
CA VAL A 173 12.44 4.19 -24.01
C VAL A 173 11.45 4.09 -25.14
N GLN A 174 10.82 5.21 -25.53
CA GLN A 174 9.81 5.24 -26.61
C GLN A 174 10.39 4.92 -28.00
N THR A 175 11.66 5.23 -28.25
CA THR A 175 12.31 5.03 -29.55
C THR A 175 13.11 3.72 -29.65
N THR A 176 13.22 2.97 -28.56
CA THR A 176 13.98 1.70 -28.53
C THR A 176 13.04 0.50 -28.73
N PRO A 177 13.08 -0.19 -29.89
CA PRO A 177 12.15 -1.29 -30.17
C PRO A 177 12.15 -2.42 -29.16
N ALA A 178 13.32 -2.75 -28.58
CA ALA A 178 13.45 -3.78 -27.55
C ALA A 178 12.76 -3.40 -26.22
N LEU A 179 12.36 -2.16 -26.02
CA LEU A 179 11.64 -1.65 -24.87
C LEU A 179 10.17 -1.30 -25.20
N ALA A 180 9.66 -1.76 -26.34
CA ALA A 180 8.27 -1.54 -26.70
C ALA A 180 7.32 -2.06 -25.60
N GLY A 181 6.45 -1.16 -25.10
CA GLY A 181 5.52 -1.47 -24.00
C GLY A 181 6.07 -1.31 -22.59
N VAL A 182 7.38 -1.07 -22.42
CA VAL A 182 7.99 -0.70 -21.14
C VAL A 182 7.48 0.68 -20.73
N ARG A 183 7.05 0.82 -19.49
CA ARG A 183 6.53 2.08 -18.95
C ARG A 183 7.65 2.98 -18.44
N VAL A 184 7.40 4.27 -18.45
CA VAL A 184 8.31 5.24 -17.85
C VAL A 184 7.65 5.87 -16.64
N TYR A 185 8.28 5.70 -15.47
CA TYR A 185 7.88 6.35 -14.24
C TYR A 185 8.64 7.65 -14.07
N ASP A 186 7.99 8.63 -13.48
CA ASP A 186 8.55 9.97 -13.33
C ASP A 186 9.69 10.01 -12.30
N VAL A 187 10.58 10.98 -12.44
CA VAL A 187 11.60 11.31 -11.43
C VAL A 187 10.93 11.66 -10.11
N THR A 188 11.55 11.27 -9.00
CA THR A 188 11.04 11.55 -7.65
C THR A 188 11.78 12.68 -6.95
N GLY A 189 11.11 13.31 -5.97
CA GLY A 189 11.70 14.10 -4.92
C GLY A 189 11.41 13.46 -3.57
N TYR A 190 12.32 13.66 -2.61
CA TYR A 190 12.06 13.32 -1.20
C TYR A 190 10.86 14.13 -0.67
N ASP A 191 10.85 15.46 -0.93
CA ASP A 191 9.63 16.26 -0.84
C ASP A 191 8.92 16.26 -2.21
N PRO A 192 7.77 15.62 -2.34
CA PRO A 192 7.02 15.60 -3.60
C PRO A 192 6.71 16.99 -4.18
N LYS A 193 6.72 18.04 -3.33
CA LYS A 193 6.54 19.44 -3.75
C LYS A 193 7.77 20.03 -4.42
N GLY A 194 8.96 19.48 -4.13
CA GLY A 194 10.24 19.96 -4.66
C GLY A 194 10.51 19.60 -6.11
N VAL A 195 9.63 18.82 -6.74
CA VAL A 195 9.80 18.32 -8.10
C VAL A 195 8.68 18.85 -9.00
N ASP A 196 9.06 19.54 -10.06
CA ASP A 196 8.12 20.19 -10.98
C ASP A 196 7.52 19.23 -12.02
N THR A 197 6.49 19.67 -12.75
CA THR A 197 5.67 18.84 -13.65
C THR A 197 6.42 18.31 -14.87
N ARG A 198 6.16 17.02 -15.20
CA ARG A 198 6.78 16.34 -16.34
C ARG A 198 5.81 15.44 -17.10
N THR A 199 4.55 15.86 -17.16
CA THR A 199 3.45 15.10 -17.77
C THR A 199 3.70 14.59 -19.18
N SER A 200 4.53 15.28 -19.96
CA SER A 200 4.86 14.88 -21.33
C SER A 200 6.04 13.91 -21.44
N SER A 201 6.61 13.49 -20.33
CA SER A 201 7.84 12.68 -20.28
C SER A 201 7.76 11.51 -19.31
N ALA A 202 6.54 11.08 -18.96
CA ALA A 202 6.29 9.90 -18.15
C ALA A 202 4.93 9.28 -18.51
N ASP A 203 4.79 7.97 -18.27
CA ASP A 203 3.51 7.26 -18.35
C ASP A 203 2.78 7.26 -17.00
N TYR A 204 3.53 7.42 -15.90
CA TYR A 204 3.02 7.43 -14.53
C TYR A 204 3.69 8.53 -13.71
N SER A 205 2.90 9.26 -12.94
CA SER A 205 3.41 10.07 -11.85
C SER A 205 3.96 9.17 -10.76
N ASN A 206 4.99 9.64 -10.05
CA ASN A 206 5.68 8.85 -9.06
C ASN A 206 5.93 9.66 -7.77
N THR A 207 5.88 8.97 -6.62
CA THR A 207 6.16 9.56 -5.32
C THR A 207 6.69 8.51 -4.35
N HIS A 208 7.38 8.96 -3.29
CA HIS A 208 7.79 8.16 -2.15
C HIS A 208 6.95 8.54 -0.93
N VAL A 209 6.65 7.56 -0.06
CA VAL A 209 5.84 7.76 1.13
C VAL A 209 6.41 6.95 2.28
N TYR A 210 6.90 7.62 3.30
CA TYR A 210 7.36 7.00 4.54
C TYR A 210 6.58 7.58 5.73
N PRO A 211 5.51 6.92 6.18
CA PRO A 211 4.82 7.34 7.39
C PRO A 211 5.78 7.31 8.58
N GLN A 212 5.88 8.46 9.28
CA GLN A 212 6.89 8.63 10.32
C GLN A 212 6.39 8.11 11.66
N ASN A 213 7.33 7.67 12.49
CA ASN A 213 7.11 7.40 13.92
C ASN A 213 5.97 6.41 14.20
N GLY A 214 5.75 5.45 13.30
CA GLY A 214 4.70 4.44 13.43
C GLY A 214 3.28 4.97 13.19
N GLU A 215 3.15 6.14 12.55
CA GLU A 215 1.85 6.67 12.13
C GLU A 215 1.24 5.81 11.01
N GLN A 216 -0.07 5.86 10.87
CA GLN A 216 -0.82 5.15 9.84
C GLN A 216 -0.57 5.78 8.44
N PRO A 217 -0.72 5.02 7.34
CA PRO A 217 -0.47 5.54 6.00
C PRO A 217 -1.42 6.66 5.58
N SER A 218 -2.72 6.53 5.87
CA SER A 218 -3.73 7.45 5.32
C SER A 218 -4.43 8.31 6.33
N TYR A 219 -4.68 7.83 7.55
CA TYR A 219 -5.38 8.61 8.57
C TYR A 219 -4.62 8.66 9.88
N ASN A 220 -4.40 9.88 10.38
CA ASN A 220 -3.88 10.13 11.72
C ASN A 220 -4.68 11.26 12.38
N ALA A 221 -5.01 11.11 13.65
CA ALA A 221 -5.83 12.07 14.39
C ALA A 221 -5.16 13.46 14.54
N ASN A 222 -3.85 13.55 14.38
CA ASN A 222 -3.07 14.79 14.35
C ASN A 222 -3.19 15.57 13.03
N GLY A 223 -3.84 14.98 12.00
CA GLY A 223 -4.01 15.58 10.68
C GLY A 223 -2.91 15.26 9.67
N ASP A 224 -1.91 14.46 10.04
CA ASP A 224 -0.92 13.96 9.09
C ASP A 224 -1.53 12.82 8.27
N HIS A 225 -1.62 13.00 6.98
CA HIS A 225 -2.18 12.06 6.02
C HIS A 225 -1.14 11.76 4.95
N TRP A 226 -0.19 10.87 5.25
CA TRP A 226 1.02 10.63 4.48
C TRP A 226 0.74 10.25 3.02
N LEU A 227 0.05 9.15 2.81
CA LEU A 227 -0.26 8.67 1.46
C LEU A 227 -1.20 9.63 0.71
N PRO A 228 -2.34 10.09 1.26
CA PRO A 228 -3.18 11.08 0.60
C PRO A 228 -2.46 12.38 0.23
N ALA A 229 -1.57 12.90 1.10
CA ALA A 229 -0.82 14.11 0.85
C ALA A 229 0.19 13.93 -0.30
N ALA A 230 0.93 12.82 -0.30
CA ALA A 230 1.87 12.50 -1.37
C ALA A 230 1.16 12.29 -2.72
N LEU A 231 0.05 11.53 -2.73
CA LEU A 231 -0.77 11.36 -3.94
C LEU A 231 -1.34 12.70 -4.42
N GLY A 232 -1.81 13.56 -3.50
CA GLY A 232 -2.29 14.90 -3.81
C GLY A 232 -1.25 15.77 -4.50
N SER A 233 0.03 15.65 -4.11
CA SER A 233 1.13 16.42 -4.69
C SER A 233 1.42 16.07 -6.15
N VAL A 234 1.17 14.81 -6.57
CA VAL A 234 1.44 14.32 -7.94
C VAL A 234 0.19 14.18 -8.81
N LYS A 235 -1.02 14.23 -8.23
CA LYS A 235 -2.30 14.21 -9.00
C LYS A 235 -2.43 15.36 -10.00
N LYS A 236 -1.78 16.51 -9.71
CA LYS A 236 -1.75 17.67 -10.63
C LYS A 236 -1.20 17.34 -12.01
N PHE A 237 -0.56 16.21 -12.19
CA PHE A 237 0.02 15.76 -13.45
C PHE A 237 -0.96 14.97 -14.34
N GLU A 238 -2.14 14.62 -13.82
CA GLU A 238 -3.21 13.90 -14.54
C GLU A 238 -2.77 12.54 -15.11
N LEU A 239 -1.68 11.98 -14.59
CA LEU A 239 -1.19 10.64 -14.91
C LEU A 239 -1.65 9.63 -13.85
N PRO A 240 -1.77 8.34 -14.20
CA PRO A 240 -1.90 7.31 -13.19
C PRO A 240 -0.67 7.33 -12.26
N VAL A 241 -0.85 6.96 -10.99
CA VAL A 241 0.18 7.10 -9.98
C VAL A 241 0.78 5.75 -9.60
N VAL A 242 2.09 5.72 -9.40
CA VAL A 242 2.84 4.67 -8.72
C VAL A 242 3.51 5.25 -7.47
N VAL A 243 3.74 4.40 -6.47
CA VAL A 243 4.54 4.73 -5.28
C VAL A 243 5.73 3.79 -5.28
N THR A 244 6.90 4.30 -5.65
CA THR A 244 8.09 3.45 -5.85
C THR A 244 8.92 3.24 -4.59
N GLU A 245 8.61 3.96 -3.51
CA GLU A 245 9.09 3.64 -2.16
C GLU A 245 8.00 3.91 -1.12
N PHE A 246 7.80 2.94 -0.24
CA PHE A 246 6.93 3.01 0.92
C PHE A 246 7.49 2.10 2.01
N GLY A 247 7.55 2.53 3.26
CA GLY A 247 8.06 1.61 4.26
C GLY A 247 8.05 2.11 5.70
N TYR A 248 8.31 1.13 6.58
CA TYR A 248 8.58 1.27 7.99
C TYR A 248 9.79 0.42 8.32
N PHE A 249 10.66 0.87 9.23
CA PHE A 249 11.78 0.06 9.70
C PHE A 249 11.56 -0.47 11.13
N SER A 250 11.97 -1.71 11.36
CA SER A 250 11.73 -2.42 12.62
C SER A 250 12.88 -2.23 13.61
N MET A 251 13.11 -0.97 14.04
CA MET A 251 14.13 -0.58 15.01
C MET A 251 13.56 0.52 15.96
N PRO A 252 12.77 0.16 16.99
CA PRO A 252 12.08 1.12 17.86
C PRO A 252 12.99 2.14 18.55
N GLN A 253 14.22 1.77 18.82
CA GLN A 253 15.23 2.58 19.53
C GLN A 253 16.23 3.23 18.55
N SER A 254 15.78 3.63 17.38
CA SER A 254 16.67 4.05 16.31
C SER A 254 17.59 5.22 16.62
N GLY A 255 17.17 6.15 17.49
CA GLY A 255 17.91 7.39 17.70
C GLY A 255 18.01 8.29 16.46
N TRP A 256 17.34 7.94 15.37
CA TRP A 256 17.28 8.70 14.12
C TRP A 256 16.22 9.80 14.21
N TYR A 257 16.12 10.68 13.20
CA TYR A 257 15.10 11.73 13.17
C TYR A 257 13.66 11.18 13.08
N MET A 258 13.51 9.96 12.56
CA MET A 258 12.29 9.17 12.64
C MET A 258 12.48 8.01 13.62
N LEU A 259 11.41 7.60 14.27
CA LEU A 259 11.39 6.41 15.11
C LEU A 259 10.99 5.20 14.27
N GLY A 260 11.72 4.11 14.44
CA GLY A 260 11.29 2.81 13.99
C GLY A 260 10.17 2.25 14.88
N VAL A 261 9.64 1.12 14.46
CA VAL A 261 8.57 0.41 15.15
C VAL A 261 9.00 -1.03 15.48
N ASP A 262 8.16 -1.80 16.13
CA ASP A 262 8.36 -3.25 16.21
C ASP A 262 7.87 -3.96 14.95
N GLU A 263 8.21 -5.23 14.78
CA GLU A 263 7.82 -6.00 13.58
C GLU A 263 6.29 -6.13 13.40
N PRO A 264 5.47 -6.36 14.46
CA PRO A 264 4.02 -6.36 14.29
C PRO A 264 3.46 -5.02 13.80
N THR A 265 3.98 -3.90 14.29
CA THR A 265 3.57 -2.56 13.84
C THR A 265 4.02 -2.29 12.40
N GLN A 266 5.25 -2.71 12.01
CA GLN A 266 5.70 -2.70 10.62
C GLN A 266 4.74 -3.47 9.72
N ALA A 267 4.32 -4.67 10.14
CA ALA A 267 3.40 -5.50 9.38
C ALA A 267 2.03 -4.84 9.17
N LYS A 268 1.46 -4.24 10.21
CA LYS A 268 0.20 -3.49 10.12
C LYS A 268 0.32 -2.31 9.16
N GLY A 269 1.35 -1.49 9.31
CA GLY A 269 1.57 -0.31 8.46
C GLY A 269 1.78 -0.67 7.00
N VAL A 270 2.52 -1.74 6.70
CA VAL A 270 2.72 -2.23 5.33
C VAL A 270 1.43 -2.81 4.75
N LEU A 271 0.67 -3.58 5.52
CA LEU A 271 -0.60 -4.15 5.08
C LEU A 271 -1.63 -3.05 4.78
N ASN A 272 -1.76 -2.06 5.69
CA ASN A 272 -2.62 -0.90 5.48
C ASN A 272 -2.18 -0.12 4.23
N GLY A 273 -0.88 0.13 4.07
CA GLY A 273 -0.35 0.85 2.91
C GLY A 273 -0.67 0.20 1.57
N TYR A 274 -0.61 -1.13 1.45
CA TYR A 274 -1.02 -1.83 0.23
C TYR A 274 -2.52 -1.67 -0.04
N MET A 275 -3.37 -1.79 0.99
CA MET A 275 -4.82 -1.65 0.84
C MET A 275 -5.22 -0.20 0.51
N ASP A 276 -4.64 0.77 1.19
CA ASP A 276 -4.89 2.20 0.95
C ASP A 276 -4.48 2.62 -0.46
N ALA A 277 -3.29 2.20 -0.89
CA ALA A 277 -2.80 2.48 -2.23
C ALA A 277 -3.75 1.93 -3.30
N ALA A 278 -4.20 0.68 -3.14
CA ALA A 278 -5.15 0.06 -4.05
C ALA A 278 -6.52 0.78 -4.03
N ALA A 279 -7.05 1.12 -2.85
CA ALA A 279 -8.30 1.86 -2.69
C ALA A 279 -8.21 3.27 -3.30
N ALA A 280 -7.04 3.91 -3.23
CA ALA A 280 -6.76 5.21 -3.85
C ALA A 280 -6.50 5.14 -5.37
N GLY A 281 -6.47 3.94 -5.97
CA GLY A 281 -6.24 3.72 -7.39
C GLY A 281 -4.76 3.81 -7.81
N VAL A 282 -3.83 3.69 -6.88
CA VAL A 282 -2.39 3.56 -7.16
C VAL A 282 -2.16 2.27 -7.93
N LYS A 283 -1.40 2.35 -9.02
CA LYS A 283 -1.18 1.20 -9.91
C LYS A 283 -0.21 0.19 -9.35
N ARG A 284 0.77 0.64 -8.56
CA ARG A 284 1.73 -0.23 -7.87
C ARG A 284 2.35 0.52 -6.71
N LEU A 285 2.48 -0.18 -5.58
CA LEU A 285 3.20 0.32 -4.42
C LEU A 285 4.37 -0.63 -4.13
N PHE A 286 5.58 -0.08 -4.06
CA PHE A 286 6.81 -0.79 -3.78
C PHE A 286 7.21 -0.57 -2.32
N VAL A 287 7.15 -1.63 -1.54
CA VAL A 287 7.62 -1.56 -0.14
C VAL A 287 9.14 -1.59 -0.11
N TYR A 288 9.74 -0.69 0.58
CA TYR A 288 11.16 -0.66 0.90
C TYR A 288 11.35 -1.38 2.24
N GLU A 289 11.94 -2.61 2.27
CA GLU A 289 12.51 -3.39 1.18
C GLU A 289 12.36 -4.92 1.42
N LEU A 290 12.88 -5.77 0.53
CA LEU A 290 12.73 -7.22 0.66
C LEU A 290 13.54 -7.79 1.83
N LEU A 291 14.84 -7.47 1.92
CA LEU A 291 15.78 -8.05 2.90
C LEU A 291 16.45 -6.95 3.73
N ASP A 292 16.62 -7.16 5.02
CA ASP A 292 17.60 -6.40 5.79
C ASP A 292 18.99 -6.62 5.18
N GLN A 293 19.61 -5.55 4.67
CA GLN A 293 20.76 -5.64 3.76
C GLN A 293 21.98 -6.32 4.41
N LYS A 294 22.31 -5.90 5.63
CA LYS A 294 23.51 -6.35 6.35
C LYS A 294 23.21 -6.58 7.84
N PRO A 295 24.04 -7.38 8.54
CA PRO A 295 23.88 -7.50 9.98
C PRO A 295 24.07 -6.16 10.70
N ASP A 296 23.15 -5.83 11.59
CA ASP A 296 23.26 -4.71 12.50
C ASP A 296 22.91 -5.11 13.95
N PRO A 297 23.71 -5.99 14.58
CA PRO A 297 23.41 -6.55 15.91
C PRO A 297 23.39 -5.51 17.04
N GLN A 298 23.85 -4.30 16.77
CA GLN A 298 23.88 -3.21 17.73
C GLN A 298 22.74 -2.20 17.50
N ASN A 299 21.89 -2.42 16.51
CA ASN A 299 20.78 -1.54 16.12
C ASN A 299 21.23 -0.07 15.96
N LYS A 300 22.21 0.16 15.10
CA LYS A 300 22.79 1.50 14.87
C LYS A 300 22.39 2.13 13.54
N ASN A 301 21.94 1.31 12.61
CA ASN A 301 21.62 1.75 11.26
C ASN A 301 20.21 1.36 10.85
N ALA A 302 19.31 2.33 10.83
CA ALA A 302 17.89 2.13 10.48
C ALA A 302 17.70 1.49 9.08
N GLU A 303 18.60 1.77 8.13
CA GLU A 303 18.57 1.18 6.77
C GLU A 303 18.65 -0.37 6.80
N MET A 304 19.25 -0.94 7.83
CA MET A 304 19.40 -2.39 7.98
C MET A 304 18.15 -3.09 8.56
N HIS A 305 17.04 -2.36 8.72
CA HIS A 305 15.84 -2.85 9.39
C HIS A 305 14.54 -2.67 8.61
N TYR A 306 14.61 -2.23 7.35
CA TYR A 306 13.44 -2.07 6.50
C TYR A 306 12.93 -3.38 5.89
N GLY A 307 13.76 -4.43 5.84
CA GLY A 307 13.45 -5.69 5.18
C GLY A 307 12.15 -6.34 5.66
N MET A 308 11.48 -7.04 4.75
CA MET A 308 10.43 -8.01 5.08
C MET A 308 11.04 -9.28 5.68
N PHE A 309 12.26 -9.61 5.27
CA PHE A 309 13.06 -10.69 5.84
C PHE A 309 14.28 -10.10 6.52
N ARG A 310 14.76 -10.79 7.56
CA ARG A 310 15.99 -10.41 8.25
C ARG A 310 17.21 -10.73 7.40
N ASN A 311 18.34 -10.23 7.80
CA ASN A 311 19.63 -10.45 7.11
C ASN A 311 20.00 -11.95 6.98
N ASP A 312 19.57 -12.80 7.90
CA ASP A 312 19.74 -14.25 7.86
C ASP A 312 18.71 -14.99 7.00
N ASN A 313 17.89 -14.25 6.27
CA ASN A 313 16.77 -14.72 5.45
C ASN A 313 15.58 -15.29 6.24
N SER A 314 15.54 -15.13 7.56
CA SER A 314 14.35 -15.50 8.33
C SER A 314 13.23 -14.46 8.10
N PRO A 315 11.96 -14.90 7.90
CA PRO A 315 10.86 -13.97 7.67
C PRO A 315 10.52 -13.17 8.94
N LYS A 316 10.26 -11.87 8.80
CA LYS A 316 9.63 -11.04 9.82
C LYS A 316 8.10 -11.23 9.81
N VAL A 317 7.42 -10.65 10.79
CA VAL A 317 5.94 -10.67 10.87
C VAL A 317 5.30 -10.15 9.58
N VAL A 318 5.85 -9.09 8.99
CA VAL A 318 5.37 -8.52 7.73
C VAL A 318 5.40 -9.52 6.57
N ALA A 319 6.46 -10.34 6.46
CA ALA A 319 6.54 -11.35 5.40
C ALA A 319 5.45 -12.42 5.55
N HIS A 320 5.23 -12.91 6.78
CA HIS A 320 4.14 -13.85 7.07
C HIS A 320 2.77 -13.26 6.74
N THR A 321 2.53 -12.01 7.12
CA THR A 321 1.28 -11.28 6.85
C THR A 321 1.00 -11.15 5.36
N ILE A 322 1.99 -10.74 4.57
CA ILE A 322 1.84 -10.63 3.11
C ILE A 322 1.66 -12.01 2.46
N ARG A 323 2.37 -13.03 2.94
CA ARG A 323 2.15 -14.42 2.49
C ARG A 323 0.72 -14.88 2.74
N ASN A 324 0.17 -14.62 3.94
CA ASN A 324 -1.21 -14.95 4.27
C ASN A 324 -2.19 -14.22 3.35
N LEU A 325 -2.02 -12.90 3.18
CA LEU A 325 -2.82 -12.08 2.28
C LEU A 325 -2.86 -12.64 0.85
N THR A 326 -1.69 -12.89 0.26
CA THR A 326 -1.60 -13.39 -1.12
C THR A 326 -2.17 -14.81 -1.24
N THR A 327 -2.03 -15.65 -0.22
CA THR A 327 -2.61 -16.99 -0.15
C THR A 327 -4.15 -16.93 -0.13
N ILE A 328 -4.74 -16.08 0.72
CA ILE A 328 -6.19 -15.90 0.82
C ILE A 328 -6.75 -15.40 -0.52
N LEU A 329 -6.08 -14.45 -1.17
CA LEU A 329 -6.54 -13.85 -2.42
C LEU A 329 -6.29 -14.74 -3.64
N ASN A 330 -5.33 -15.66 -3.57
CA ASN A 330 -4.99 -16.53 -4.69
C ASN A 330 -6.00 -17.69 -4.78
N THR A 331 -6.62 -17.87 -5.94
CA THR A 331 -7.47 -19.02 -6.21
C THR A 331 -6.66 -20.12 -6.87
N ASN A 332 -6.23 -21.11 -6.09
CA ASN A 332 -5.61 -22.33 -6.63
C ASN A 332 -6.62 -23.35 -7.16
N THR A 333 -7.92 -23.07 -7.11
CA THR A 333 -8.96 -23.97 -7.61
C THR A 333 -9.36 -23.58 -9.03
N PRO A 334 -9.22 -24.49 -10.00
CA PRO A 334 -9.77 -24.29 -11.34
C PRO A 334 -11.29 -24.54 -11.27
N HIS A 335 -12.04 -23.69 -10.60
CA HIS A 335 -13.50 -23.74 -10.69
C HIS A 335 -13.94 -23.12 -12.01
N ARG A 336 -14.22 -24.02 -12.98
CA ARG A 336 -15.00 -23.70 -14.19
C ARG A 336 -16.46 -23.47 -13.79
N THR A 337 -16.73 -22.48 -12.97
CA THR A 337 -18.10 -21.98 -12.88
C THR A 337 -18.26 -20.90 -13.92
N LYS A 338 -19.25 -21.06 -14.80
CA LYS A 338 -19.92 -19.94 -15.45
C LYS A 338 -20.61 -19.12 -14.34
N ALA A 339 -19.87 -18.66 -13.34
CA ALA A 339 -20.37 -17.74 -12.36
C ALA A 339 -20.72 -16.45 -13.10
N ALA A 340 -21.94 -16.00 -12.89
CA ALA A 340 -22.48 -14.81 -13.52
C ALA A 340 -21.47 -13.68 -13.50
N ALA A 341 -21.31 -13.03 -14.64
CA ALA A 341 -20.34 -11.99 -14.94
C ALA A 341 -20.63 -10.65 -14.21
N ARG A 342 -21.01 -10.71 -12.92
CA ARG A 342 -21.24 -9.52 -12.12
C ARG A 342 -19.92 -9.11 -11.49
N ASP A 343 -19.38 -7.97 -11.93
CA ASP A 343 -18.21 -7.33 -11.30
C ASP A 343 -18.61 -6.42 -10.14
N THR A 344 -19.85 -6.52 -9.69
CA THR A 344 -20.42 -5.70 -8.63
C THR A 344 -21.05 -6.55 -7.54
N LEU A 345 -20.92 -6.11 -6.29
CA LEU A 345 -21.62 -6.63 -5.12
C LEU A 345 -22.37 -5.49 -4.44
N ALA A 346 -23.66 -5.70 -4.14
CA ALA A 346 -24.41 -4.78 -3.31
C ALA A 346 -24.23 -5.17 -1.83
N TYR A 347 -23.77 -4.22 -1.02
CA TYR A 347 -23.59 -4.40 0.42
C TYR A 347 -23.73 -3.04 1.15
N THR A 348 -23.98 -3.10 2.44
CA THR A 348 -23.99 -1.91 3.31
C THR A 348 -23.00 -2.11 4.45
N LEU A 349 -22.40 -1.00 4.90
CA LEU A 349 -21.56 -0.94 6.08
C LEU A 349 -22.16 0.05 7.07
N SER A 350 -22.33 -0.35 8.32
CA SER A 350 -22.74 0.58 9.38
C SER A 350 -21.86 0.37 10.62
N GLY A 351 -21.59 1.46 11.32
CA GLY A 351 -20.64 1.48 12.44
C GLY A 351 -19.17 1.76 12.03
N MET A 352 -18.90 2.05 10.75
CA MET A 352 -17.56 2.44 10.28
C MET A 352 -17.18 3.81 10.86
N PRO A 353 -16.08 3.94 11.63
CA PRO A 353 -15.53 5.23 12.04
C PRO A 353 -14.90 5.98 10.85
N VAL A 354 -14.63 7.27 11.02
CA VAL A 354 -14.01 8.11 9.97
C VAL A 354 -12.62 7.63 9.55
N SER A 355 -11.92 6.93 10.43
CA SER A 355 -10.60 6.32 10.22
C SER A 355 -10.65 4.95 9.56
N ALA A 356 -11.84 4.44 9.25
CA ALA A 356 -11.97 3.11 8.67
C ALA A 356 -12.22 3.17 7.16
N TYR A 357 -11.69 2.17 6.48
CA TYR A 357 -11.72 2.05 5.02
C TYR A 357 -12.22 0.69 4.59
N SER A 358 -12.57 0.57 3.32
CA SER A 358 -12.97 -0.69 2.71
C SER A 358 -12.49 -0.79 1.26
N LEU A 359 -12.22 -2.02 0.81
CA LEU A 359 -11.88 -2.34 -0.57
C LEU A 359 -12.59 -3.62 -0.98
N LEU A 360 -13.33 -3.58 -2.08
CA LEU A 360 -13.98 -4.77 -2.63
C LEU A 360 -13.13 -5.36 -3.76
N LEU A 361 -12.75 -6.62 -3.60
CA LEU A 361 -12.01 -7.40 -4.59
C LEU A 361 -12.89 -8.53 -5.15
N LYS A 362 -12.55 -9.02 -6.35
CA LYS A 362 -13.20 -10.18 -6.98
C LYS A 362 -12.17 -11.21 -7.39
N LYS A 363 -12.34 -12.43 -6.92
CA LYS A 363 -11.53 -13.59 -7.29
C LYS A 363 -11.96 -14.17 -8.65
N LYS A 364 -11.06 -14.90 -9.31
CA LYS A 364 -11.34 -15.51 -10.63
C LYS A 364 -12.45 -16.56 -10.58
N ASP A 365 -12.69 -17.16 -9.44
CA ASP A 365 -13.77 -18.14 -9.22
C ASP A 365 -15.15 -17.49 -8.94
N GLY A 366 -15.24 -16.17 -8.95
CA GLY A 366 -16.47 -15.40 -8.79
C GLY A 366 -16.79 -15.01 -7.35
N ARG A 367 -16.03 -15.47 -6.35
CA ARG A 367 -16.14 -14.98 -4.97
C ARG A 367 -15.66 -13.54 -4.88
N PHE A 368 -16.26 -12.79 -3.98
CA PHE A 368 -15.79 -11.45 -3.63
C PHE A 368 -14.97 -11.51 -2.34
N VAL A 369 -14.08 -10.55 -2.16
CA VAL A 369 -13.38 -10.33 -0.89
C VAL A 369 -13.56 -8.87 -0.52
N LEU A 370 -14.25 -8.62 0.59
CA LEU A 370 -14.40 -7.29 1.17
C LEU A 370 -13.34 -7.14 2.25
N ALA A 371 -12.35 -6.32 2.01
CA ALA A 371 -11.36 -5.92 3.00
C ALA A 371 -11.90 -4.74 3.82
N LEU A 372 -11.74 -4.79 5.15
CA LEU A 372 -12.11 -3.73 6.10
C LEU A 372 -10.95 -3.49 7.06
N TRP A 373 -10.60 -2.22 7.30
CA TRP A 373 -9.56 -1.84 8.27
C TRP A 373 -9.84 -0.49 8.89
N ASN A 374 -9.27 -0.24 10.06
CA ASN A 374 -9.47 0.98 10.81
C ASN A 374 -8.12 1.57 11.24
N GLU A 375 -7.73 2.69 10.68
CA GLU A 375 -6.47 3.36 10.96
C GLU A 375 -6.47 4.13 12.28
N THR A 376 -6.69 3.40 13.37
CA THR A 376 -6.42 3.94 14.71
C THR A 376 -4.91 3.95 14.98
N PRO A 377 -4.42 4.78 15.93
CA PRO A 377 -3.00 4.78 16.27
C PRO A 377 -2.49 3.39 16.70
N ILE A 378 -1.39 2.96 16.11
CA ILE A 378 -0.76 1.63 16.35
C ILE A 378 0.56 1.74 17.11
N TRP A 379 1.08 2.95 17.31
CA TRP A 379 2.37 3.18 17.95
C TRP A 379 2.34 4.38 18.91
N ASP A 380 2.83 4.19 20.15
CA ASP A 380 3.08 5.27 21.10
C ASP A 380 4.48 5.85 20.85
N ARG A 381 4.52 6.93 20.11
CA ARG A 381 5.75 7.63 19.76
C ARG A 381 6.57 8.06 20.98
N ALA A 382 5.92 8.43 22.08
CA ALA A 382 6.61 8.94 23.27
C ALA A 382 7.27 7.82 24.06
N LYS A 383 6.67 6.63 24.05
CA LYS A 383 7.18 5.45 24.77
C LYS A 383 8.00 4.52 23.87
N GLY A 384 7.87 4.63 22.53
CA GLY A 384 8.46 3.69 21.59
C GLY A 384 7.90 2.28 21.72
N THR A 385 6.58 2.16 21.94
CA THR A 385 5.88 0.88 22.15
C THR A 385 4.59 0.80 21.35
N PRO A 386 4.14 -0.43 20.98
CA PRO A 386 2.88 -0.58 20.27
C PRO A 386 1.69 -0.12 21.13
N LEU A 387 0.69 0.44 20.45
CA LEU A 387 -0.62 0.71 21.01
C LEU A 387 -1.56 -0.44 20.63
N VAL A 388 -2.44 -0.80 21.56
CA VAL A 388 -3.50 -1.76 21.34
C VAL A 388 -4.82 -0.98 21.32
N SER A 389 -5.39 -0.85 20.13
CA SER A 389 -6.73 -0.26 19.98
C SER A 389 -7.77 -1.38 19.96
N PRO A 390 -8.88 -1.26 20.70
CA PRO A 390 -9.95 -2.24 20.59
C PRO A 390 -10.54 -2.20 19.18
N PRO A 391 -10.86 -3.36 18.58
CA PRO A 391 -11.50 -3.40 17.29
C PRO A 391 -12.90 -2.77 17.35
N VAL A 392 -13.39 -2.27 16.23
CA VAL A 392 -14.68 -1.60 16.12
C VAL A 392 -15.69 -2.55 15.50
N PRO A 393 -16.86 -2.78 16.15
CA PRO A 393 -17.90 -3.62 15.58
C PRO A 393 -18.56 -2.93 14.39
N VAL A 394 -18.49 -3.58 13.23
CA VAL A 394 -19.09 -3.11 11.98
C VAL A 394 -20.16 -4.12 11.53
N GLN A 395 -21.33 -3.60 11.19
CA GLN A 395 -22.39 -4.39 10.59
C GLN A 395 -22.24 -4.40 9.08
N VAL A 396 -22.14 -5.59 8.49
CA VAL A 396 -22.05 -5.80 7.05
C VAL A 396 -23.36 -6.41 6.57
N GLY A 397 -24.18 -5.62 5.87
CA GLY A 397 -25.43 -6.06 5.26
C GLY A 397 -25.19 -6.57 3.85
N LEU A 398 -25.45 -7.84 3.60
CA LEU A 398 -25.29 -8.53 2.30
C LEU A 398 -26.64 -8.91 1.67
N GLY A 399 -27.72 -8.76 2.43
CA GLY A 399 -29.06 -9.17 2.00
C GLY A 399 -29.12 -10.66 1.66
N ALA A 400 -29.85 -11.02 0.60
CA ALA A 400 -29.93 -12.38 0.09
C ALA A 400 -28.74 -12.75 -0.81
N ASN A 401 -27.69 -11.92 -0.86
CA ASN A 401 -26.59 -12.05 -1.82
C ASN A 401 -25.47 -13.00 -1.38
N ALA A 402 -25.40 -13.36 -0.10
CA ALA A 402 -24.36 -14.22 0.43
C ALA A 402 -24.89 -15.60 0.83
N ARG A 403 -24.24 -16.65 0.33
CA ARG A 403 -24.43 -18.04 0.78
C ARG A 403 -23.47 -18.39 1.91
N ARG A 404 -22.25 -17.85 1.84
CA ARG A 404 -21.19 -18.09 2.82
C ARG A 404 -20.29 -16.87 2.88
N VAL A 405 -19.86 -16.53 4.09
CA VAL A 405 -18.82 -15.53 4.34
C VAL A 405 -17.77 -16.16 5.26
N ASP A 406 -16.54 -16.22 4.79
CA ASP A 406 -15.39 -16.64 5.58
C ASP A 406 -14.60 -15.39 5.98
N VAL A 407 -14.35 -15.24 7.27
CA VAL A 407 -13.61 -14.10 7.83
C VAL A 407 -12.16 -14.51 8.10
N TYR A 408 -11.23 -13.76 7.53
CA TYR A 408 -9.79 -13.99 7.67
C TYR A 408 -9.10 -12.78 8.30
N ASP A 409 -8.03 -13.06 9.03
CA ASP A 409 -7.07 -12.06 9.50
C ASP A 409 -5.67 -12.44 8.99
N PRO A 410 -5.10 -11.70 8.02
CA PRO A 410 -3.77 -11.99 7.48
C PRO A 410 -2.65 -11.86 8.53
N MET A 411 -2.86 -11.08 9.61
CA MET A 411 -1.90 -11.00 10.71
C MET A 411 -1.83 -12.30 11.52
N VAL A 412 -2.87 -13.12 11.46
CA VAL A 412 -2.97 -14.39 12.21
C VAL A 412 -2.63 -15.58 11.33
N SER A 413 -3.38 -15.77 10.23
CA SER A 413 -3.17 -16.92 9.34
C SER A 413 -3.90 -16.76 7.99
N ALA A 414 -3.67 -17.71 7.08
CA ALA A 414 -4.45 -17.83 5.85
C ALA A 414 -5.69 -18.73 5.99
N GLU A 415 -5.97 -19.24 7.20
CA GLU A 415 -7.18 -20.00 7.51
C GLU A 415 -8.29 -19.09 8.03
N PRO A 416 -9.57 -19.37 7.76
CA PRO A 416 -10.66 -18.55 8.23
C PRO A 416 -10.81 -18.63 9.75
N LEU A 417 -10.98 -17.48 10.39
CA LEU A 417 -11.26 -17.37 11.83
C LEU A 417 -12.72 -17.67 12.15
N ALA A 418 -13.63 -17.34 11.22
CA ALA A 418 -15.06 -17.58 11.38
C ALA A 418 -15.71 -17.85 10.00
N THR A 419 -16.82 -18.56 10.02
CA THR A 419 -17.66 -18.83 8.84
C THR A 419 -19.13 -18.57 9.16
N HIS A 420 -19.76 -17.70 8.38
CA HIS A 420 -21.19 -17.42 8.40
C HIS A 420 -21.88 -18.06 7.20
N ARG A 421 -23.09 -18.59 7.36
CA ARG A 421 -23.83 -19.28 6.28
C ARG A 421 -25.25 -18.76 6.20
N ASP A 422 -25.67 -18.39 4.99
CA ASP A 422 -27.02 -17.94 4.67
C ASP A 422 -27.51 -16.78 5.56
N GLU A 423 -26.56 -15.94 6.02
CA GLU A 423 -26.81 -14.76 6.83
C GLU A 423 -26.83 -13.51 5.92
N GLY A 424 -27.96 -12.77 5.96
CA GLY A 424 -28.09 -11.52 5.20
C GLY A 424 -27.37 -10.33 5.83
N GLN A 425 -26.98 -10.47 7.09
CA GLN A 425 -26.22 -9.45 7.86
C GLN A 425 -25.31 -10.16 8.86
N ILE A 426 -24.08 -9.71 8.94
CA ILE A 426 -23.09 -10.20 9.89
C ILE A 426 -22.45 -9.03 10.64
N SER A 427 -22.01 -9.29 11.88
CA SER A 427 -21.19 -8.35 12.65
C SER A 427 -19.74 -8.82 12.64
N VAL A 428 -18.82 -7.92 12.33
CA VAL A 428 -17.38 -8.19 12.36
C VAL A 428 -16.65 -7.12 13.17
N ASP A 429 -15.67 -7.53 13.93
CA ASP A 429 -14.81 -6.65 14.71
C ASP A 429 -13.62 -6.21 13.83
N VAL A 430 -13.62 -4.94 13.38
CA VAL A 430 -12.61 -4.38 12.48
C VAL A 430 -11.46 -3.82 13.31
N PRO A 431 -10.27 -4.43 13.25
CA PRO A 431 -9.08 -3.99 13.97
C PRO A 431 -8.33 -2.87 13.25
N ASP A 432 -7.15 -2.53 13.77
CA ASP A 432 -6.23 -1.52 13.24
C ASP A 432 -5.45 -1.96 11.97
N HIS A 433 -5.85 -3.07 11.37
CA HIS A 433 -5.29 -3.66 10.15
C HIS A 433 -6.40 -4.37 9.36
N PRO A 434 -6.19 -4.71 8.08
CA PRO A 434 -7.19 -5.35 7.26
C PRO A 434 -7.59 -6.74 7.72
N ILE A 435 -8.91 -6.94 7.90
CA ILE A 435 -9.56 -8.25 7.87
C ILE A 435 -10.23 -8.44 6.52
N LEU A 436 -10.38 -9.69 6.09
CA LEU A 436 -10.90 -10.03 4.77
C LEU A 436 -12.16 -10.90 4.94
N LEU A 437 -13.24 -10.47 4.31
CA LEU A 437 -14.49 -11.22 4.25
C LEU A 437 -14.62 -11.84 2.85
N GLU A 438 -14.33 -13.12 2.72
CA GLU A 438 -14.53 -13.83 1.46
C GLU A 438 -15.99 -14.25 1.32
N ILE A 439 -16.69 -13.63 0.38
CA ILE A 439 -18.13 -13.73 0.17
C ILE A 439 -18.40 -14.63 -1.02
N THR A 440 -19.08 -15.76 -0.78
CA THR A 440 -19.64 -16.62 -1.82
C THR A 440 -21.07 -16.16 -2.12
N PRO A 441 -21.34 -15.61 -3.33
CA PRO A 441 -22.67 -15.13 -3.67
C PRO A 441 -23.73 -16.25 -3.68
N ALA A 442 -24.99 -15.90 -3.38
CA ALA A 442 -26.13 -16.77 -3.58
C ALA A 442 -26.28 -17.13 -5.07
N GLY A 443 -26.65 -18.38 -5.37
CA GLY A 443 -26.76 -18.89 -6.73
C GLY A 443 -25.44 -19.40 -7.34
N THR A 444 -24.33 -19.34 -6.62
CA THR A 444 -23.12 -20.07 -6.99
C THR A 444 -23.33 -21.58 -6.73
N PRO A 445 -23.11 -22.48 -7.72
CA PRO A 445 -23.22 -23.92 -7.49
C PRO A 445 -22.33 -24.36 -6.32
N GLY A 446 -22.84 -25.23 -5.47
CA GLY A 446 -22.12 -25.69 -4.29
C GLY A 446 -20.82 -26.43 -4.66
N THR A 447 -19.77 -26.14 -3.93
CA THR A 447 -18.57 -26.97 -3.82
C THR A 447 -18.78 -28.06 -2.80
#